data_ed09b164bae6b22c10980528a78a2866
#
_entry.id   ed09b164bae6b22c10980528a78a2866
#
_cell.length_a   1.000
_cell.length_b   1.000
_cell.length_c   1.000
_cell.angle_alpha   90.00
_cell.angle_beta   90.00
_cell.angle_gamma   90.00
#
_symmetry.space_group_name_H-M   'P 1'
#
loop_
_entity.id
_entity.type
_entity.pdbx_description
1 polymer ?
#
loop_
_entity_poly.entity_id
_entity_poly.type
_entity_poly.pdbx_seq_one_letter_code
_entity_poly.pdbx_strand_id
1 'polypeptide(L)' 'MKTVDARGHSCPIPVVMVRKAVAGEKPSELEVLVDNQCSVENVTRYGRSQGYEVETSALGEDFRLVLKK' A
#
# COMPACT_ATOMS: atom_id res chain seq x y z
N MET A 1 -11.99 -2.13 7.07
CA MET A 1 -10.64 -1.85 6.53
C MET A 1 -10.77 -1.12 5.21
N LYS A 2 -10.05 -0.02 5.05
CA LYS A 2 -10.05 0.71 3.79
C LYS A 2 -9.16 0.00 2.77
N THR A 3 -9.61 -0.07 1.53
CA THR A 3 -8.85 -0.68 0.43
C THR A 3 -8.44 0.39 -0.58
N VAL A 4 -7.17 0.38 -0.95
CA VAL A 4 -6.64 1.22 -2.03
C VAL A 4 -6.24 0.29 -3.17
N ASP A 5 -6.98 0.34 -4.27
CA ASP A 5 -6.67 -0.46 -5.45
C ASP A 5 -5.80 0.36 -6.39
N ALA A 6 -4.50 0.08 -6.35
CA ALA A 6 -3.51 0.79 -7.15
C ALA A 6 -2.98 -0.06 -8.31
N ARG A 7 -3.67 -1.14 -8.64
CA ARG A 7 -3.28 -1.99 -9.78
C ARG A 7 -3.46 -1.22 -11.09
N GLY A 8 -2.60 -1.49 -12.03
CA GLY A 8 -2.61 -0.80 -13.31
C GLY A 8 -1.88 0.54 -13.30
N HIS A 9 -1.29 0.92 -12.19
CA HIS A 9 -0.50 2.15 -12.06
C HIS A 9 0.97 1.81 -11.91
N SER A 10 1.82 2.59 -12.54
CA SER A 10 3.27 2.43 -12.40
C SER A 10 3.80 3.25 -11.23
N CYS A 11 4.98 2.87 -10.75
CA CYS A 11 5.71 3.61 -9.73
C CYS A 11 5.95 5.05 -10.19
N PRO A 12 5.77 6.08 -9.36
CA PRO A 12 5.47 6.05 -7.93
C PRO A 12 3.98 6.26 -7.58
N ILE A 13 3.06 6.08 -8.54
CA ILE A 13 1.64 6.38 -8.34
C ILE A 13 1.01 5.61 -7.17
N PRO A 14 1.25 4.29 -7.00
CA PRO A 14 0.67 3.57 -5.87
C PRO A 14 1.02 4.18 -4.51
N VAL A 15 2.27 4.58 -4.30
CA VAL A 15 2.66 5.18 -3.02
C VAL A 15 1.98 6.54 -2.82
N VAL A 16 1.76 7.30 -3.89
CA VAL A 16 1.04 8.58 -3.80
C VAL A 16 -0.42 8.34 -3.38
N MET A 17 -1.06 7.31 -3.93
CA MET A 17 -2.42 6.95 -3.55
C MET A 17 -2.51 6.57 -2.07
N VAL A 18 -1.55 5.80 -1.58
CA VAL A 18 -1.49 5.41 -0.17
C VAL A 18 -1.26 6.64 0.71
N ARG A 19 -0.37 7.53 0.31
CA ARG A 19 -0.12 8.77 1.05
C ARG A 19 -1.39 9.60 1.21
N LYS A 20 -2.18 9.73 0.15
CA LYS A 20 -3.44 10.47 0.20
C LYS A 20 -4.43 9.81 1.15
N ALA A 21 -4.52 8.48 1.13
CA ALA A 21 -5.42 7.76 2.01
C ALA A 21 -5.01 7.92 3.48
N VAL A 22 -3.72 7.84 3.76
CA VAL A 22 -3.19 7.98 5.13
C VAL A 22 -3.38 9.42 5.62
N ALA A 23 -3.07 10.41 4.78
CA ALA A 23 -3.19 11.82 5.16
C ALA A 23 -4.64 12.23 5.41
N GLY A 24 -5.58 11.66 4.64
CA GLY A 24 -7.00 12.00 4.75
C GLY A 24 -7.68 11.39 5.96
N GLU A 25 -7.59 10.08 6.11
CA GLU A 25 -8.35 9.33 7.11
C GLU A 25 -7.52 8.77 8.26
N LYS A 26 -6.20 8.72 8.11
CA LYS A 26 -5.29 8.13 9.09
C LYS A 26 -5.78 6.77 9.60
N PRO A 27 -6.08 5.83 8.69
CA PRO A 27 -6.66 4.55 9.10
C PRO A 27 -5.68 3.75 9.96
N SER A 28 -6.21 2.99 10.90
CA SER A 28 -5.38 2.06 11.69
C SER A 28 -5.06 0.80 10.90
N GLU A 29 -5.89 0.46 9.92
CA GLU A 29 -5.66 -0.65 9.01
C GLU A 29 -5.98 -0.22 7.59
N LEU A 30 -5.13 -0.64 6.66
CA LEU A 30 -5.25 -0.27 5.25
C LEU A 30 -4.80 -1.43 4.39
N GLU A 31 -5.61 -1.78 3.39
CA GLU A 31 -5.26 -2.77 2.38
C GLU A 31 -4.88 -2.07 1.10
N VAL A 32 -3.77 -2.45 0.51
CA VAL A 32 -3.29 -1.87 -0.74
C VAL A 32 -3.08 -2.99 -1.75
N LEU A 33 -3.61 -2.82 -2.95
CA LEU A 33 -3.43 -3.76 -4.04
C LEU A 33 -2.54 -3.11 -5.11
N VAL A 34 -1.46 -3.81 -5.47
CA VAL A 34 -0.51 -3.35 -6.49
C VAL A 34 -0.16 -4.52 -7.41
N ASP A 35 0.43 -4.24 -8.54
CA ASP A 35 0.73 -5.26 -9.54
C ASP A 35 2.19 -5.32 -9.97
N ASN A 36 3.09 -4.71 -9.19
CA ASN A 36 4.52 -4.76 -9.50
C ASN A 36 5.37 -4.64 -8.24
N GLN A 37 6.59 -5.17 -8.32
CA GLN A 37 7.49 -5.24 -7.17
C GLN A 37 7.96 -3.85 -6.72
N CYS A 38 8.17 -2.93 -7.65
CA CYS A 38 8.58 -1.58 -7.31
C CYS A 38 7.56 -0.90 -6.41
N SER A 39 6.28 -1.07 -6.72
CA SER A 39 5.20 -0.53 -5.89
C SER A 39 5.16 -1.18 -4.52
N VAL A 40 5.39 -2.50 -4.44
CA VAL A 40 5.45 -3.22 -3.16
C VAL A 40 6.53 -2.58 -2.27
N GLU A 41 7.72 -2.37 -2.81
CA GLU A 41 8.82 -1.81 -2.04
C GLU A 41 8.55 -0.39 -1.59
N ASN A 42 8.03 0.45 -2.48
CA ASN A 42 7.75 1.85 -2.16
C ASN A 42 6.64 2.00 -1.12
N VAL A 43 5.55 1.26 -1.27
CA VAL A 43 4.45 1.31 -0.30
C VAL A 43 4.88 0.78 1.05
N THR A 44 5.67 -0.30 1.07
CA THR A 44 6.20 -0.87 2.31
C THR A 44 7.06 0.15 3.04
N ARG A 45 7.98 0.79 2.32
CA ARG A 45 8.86 1.80 2.91
C ARG A 45 8.06 2.97 3.48
N TYR A 46 7.09 3.46 2.72
CA TYR A 46 6.25 4.56 3.17
C TYR A 46 5.44 4.16 4.41
N GLY A 47 4.81 3.00 4.39
CA GLY A 47 4.01 2.52 5.51
C GLY A 47 4.81 2.42 6.79
N ARG A 48 6.01 1.87 6.70
CA ARG A 48 6.91 1.76 7.86
C ARG A 48 7.32 3.13 8.38
N SER A 49 7.57 4.08 7.49
CA SER A 49 7.94 5.44 7.89
C SER A 49 6.81 6.14 8.65
N GLN A 50 5.56 5.72 8.44
CA GLN A 50 4.40 6.28 9.11
C GLN A 50 3.98 5.48 10.36
N GLY A 51 4.77 4.50 10.75
CA GLY A 51 4.51 3.71 11.95
C GLY A 51 3.63 2.49 11.74
N TYR A 52 3.38 2.10 10.50
CA TYR A 52 2.62 0.89 10.19
C TYR A 52 3.51 -0.34 10.16
N GLU A 53 2.94 -1.47 10.54
CA GLU A 53 3.50 -2.77 10.21
C GLU A 53 2.92 -3.16 8.86
N VAL A 54 3.76 -3.66 7.96
CA VAL A 54 3.35 -3.99 6.61
C VAL A 54 3.52 -5.47 6.35
N GLU A 55 2.44 -6.13 5.94
CA GLU A 55 2.45 -7.53 5.53
C GLU A 55 2.14 -7.59 4.03
N THR A 56 2.91 -8.37 3.30
CA THR A 56 2.74 -8.54 1.85
C THR A 56 2.37 -9.97 1.53
N SER A 57 1.36 -10.13 0.68
CA SER A 57 0.92 -11.43 0.19
C SER A 57 0.80 -11.39 -1.33
N ALA A 58 1.09 -12.51 -1.98
CA ALA A 58 0.91 -12.64 -3.42
C ALA A 58 -0.55 -12.98 -3.72
N LEU A 59 -1.12 -12.34 -4.75
CA LEU A 59 -2.44 -12.64 -5.28
C LEU A 59 -2.31 -12.93 -6.77
N GLY A 60 -1.93 -14.16 -7.12
CA GLY A 60 -1.62 -14.49 -8.51
C GLY A 60 -0.42 -13.66 -8.98
N GLU A 61 -0.63 -12.79 -9.97
CA GLU A 61 0.41 -11.90 -10.47
C GLU A 61 0.46 -10.56 -9.72
N ASP A 62 -0.54 -10.29 -8.88
CA ASP A 62 -0.64 -9.06 -8.12
C ASP A 62 -0.14 -9.26 -6.68
N PHE A 63 -0.10 -8.17 -5.92
CA PHE A 63 0.33 -8.20 -4.53
C PHE A 63 -0.67 -7.45 -3.66
N ARG A 64 -0.87 -7.97 -2.47
CA ARG A 64 -1.72 -7.36 -1.45
C ARG A 64 -0.86 -6.98 -0.26
N LEU A 65 -0.90 -5.71 0.12
CA LEU A 65 -0.19 -5.23 1.30
C LEU A 65 -1.23 -4.84 2.34
N VAL A 66 -1.01 -5.27 3.57
CA VAL A 66 -1.85 -4.89 4.70
C VAL A 66 -1.00 -4.07 5.66
N LEU A 67 -1.41 -2.84 5.87
CA LEU A 67 -0.74 -1.89 6.77
C LEU A 67 -1.56 -1.79 8.05
N LYS A 68 -0.93 -2.03 9.20
CA LYS A 68 -1.58 -1.99 10.51
C LYS A 68 -0.77 -1.16 11.49
N LYS A 69 -1.47 -0.44 12.33
CA LYS A 69 -0.87 0.25 13.46
C LYS A 69 -1.18 -0.43 14.78
#